data_5ed659430d2203372239a30649b87950
#
_entry.id   5ed659430d2203372239a30649b87950
#
_cell.length_a   1.000
_cell.length_b   1.000
_cell.length_c   1.000
_cell.angle_alpha   90.00
_cell.angle_beta   90.00
_cell.angle_gamma   90.00
#
_symmetry.space_group_name_H-M   'P 1'
#
loop_
_entity.id
_entity.type
_entity.pdbx_description
1 polymer ?
#
loop_
_entity_poly.entity_id
_entity_poly.type
_entity_poly.pdbx_seq_one_letter_code
_entity_poly.pdbx_strand_id
1 'polypeptide(L)'
;MSNIAIDAKGLSKSYKIGKTKQQVLNHVDFNAYHGQVTMVMGPSGSGKSTLIAALSGLMKPDEGEVIALGEDLWKKKKAKIDKFRLDHCGFIFQGFNLFPALNATQQVEQVLKFCKVKGPEARQRAIAALTEVGLEHRLRQTPAALSGGEKQRVAIARALSKNPQLLFADEPTSALDSVSGQVVIKLLHRAAKEHGAAVICVTHDPRLEAYADRIIHMEDGKILDDRQITPLT
;
A
#
# COMPACT_ATOMS: atom_id res chain seq x y z
N MET A 1 -0.68 9.18 23.28
CA MET A 1 -1.57 8.54 22.30
C MET A 1 -0.81 7.36 21.73
N SER A 2 -1.41 6.20 21.55
CA SER A 2 -0.70 5.04 20.99
C SER A 2 -0.28 5.37 19.55
N ASN A 3 1.00 5.08 19.20
CA ASN A 3 1.52 5.29 17.85
C ASN A 3 1.01 4.20 16.86
N ILE A 4 0.05 3.36 17.29
CA ILE A 4 -0.50 2.26 16.51
C ILE A 4 -1.51 2.81 15.49
N ALA A 5 -1.23 2.57 14.23
CA ALA A 5 -2.12 2.92 13.11
C ALA A 5 -3.06 1.76 12.74
N ILE A 6 -2.59 0.53 12.86
CA ILE A 6 -3.38 -0.70 12.66
C ILE A 6 -3.09 -1.67 13.79
N ASP A 7 -4.14 -2.24 14.39
CA ASP A 7 -4.09 -3.37 15.32
C ASP A 7 -5.07 -4.44 14.81
N ALA A 8 -4.56 -5.59 14.44
CA ALA A 8 -5.33 -6.70 13.92
C ALA A 8 -5.06 -7.96 14.72
N LYS A 9 -6.11 -8.70 15.07
CA LYS A 9 -6.03 -9.87 15.94
C LYS A 9 -6.79 -11.07 15.37
N GLY A 10 -6.16 -12.24 15.40
CA GLY A 10 -6.74 -13.52 15.06
C GLY A 10 -7.24 -13.63 13.62
N LEU A 11 -6.59 -12.93 12.67
CA LEU A 11 -7.06 -12.92 11.28
C LEU A 11 -6.96 -14.28 10.65
N SER A 12 -8.10 -14.83 10.23
CA SER A 12 -8.19 -16.08 9.48
C SER A 12 -8.91 -15.85 8.16
N LYS A 13 -8.41 -16.48 7.08
CA LYS A 13 -9.02 -16.44 5.75
C LYS A 13 -8.80 -17.74 5.00
N SER A 14 -9.87 -18.23 4.37
CA SER A 14 -9.80 -19.39 3.50
C SER A 14 -10.54 -19.12 2.19
N TYR A 15 -10.07 -19.78 1.13
CA TYR A 15 -10.71 -19.76 -0.18
C TYR A 15 -11.19 -21.16 -0.57
N LYS A 16 -12.32 -21.24 -1.27
CA LYS A 16 -12.78 -22.47 -1.88
C LYS A 16 -12.04 -22.71 -3.20
N ILE A 17 -11.37 -23.85 -3.33
CA ILE A 17 -10.73 -24.31 -4.56
C ILE A 17 -11.39 -25.64 -4.93
N GLY A 18 -12.35 -25.59 -5.84
CA GLY A 18 -13.19 -26.76 -6.17
C GLY A 18 -13.98 -27.22 -4.96
N LYS A 19 -13.73 -28.45 -4.49
CA LYS A 19 -14.38 -29.07 -3.32
C LYS A 19 -13.60 -28.86 -2.01
N THR A 20 -12.36 -28.35 -2.06
CA THR A 20 -11.50 -28.16 -0.88
C THR A 20 -11.52 -26.70 -0.41
N LYS A 21 -11.23 -26.50 0.88
CA LYS A 21 -11.04 -25.19 1.49
C LYS A 21 -9.55 -25.04 1.80
N GLN A 22 -8.90 -24.05 1.20
CA GLN A 22 -7.51 -23.73 1.47
C GLN A 22 -7.44 -22.54 2.42
N GLN A 23 -6.84 -22.73 3.58
CA GLN A 23 -6.57 -21.65 4.52
C GLN A 23 -5.34 -20.85 4.06
N VAL A 24 -5.48 -19.54 4.00
CA VAL A 24 -4.45 -18.62 3.50
C VAL A 24 -3.97 -17.66 4.59
N LEU A 25 -4.83 -17.34 5.59
CA LEU A 25 -4.43 -16.72 6.85
C LEU A 25 -4.89 -17.59 7.99
N ASN A 26 -4.03 -17.82 8.98
CA ASN A 26 -4.26 -18.74 10.08
C ASN A 26 -3.94 -18.04 11.42
N HIS A 27 -4.97 -17.40 12.03
CA HIS A 27 -4.91 -16.70 13.31
C HIS A 27 -3.75 -15.69 13.39
N VAL A 28 -3.64 -14.83 12.35
CA VAL A 28 -2.56 -13.83 12.25
C VAL A 28 -2.88 -12.62 13.12
N ASP A 29 -1.98 -12.29 14.04
CA ASP A 29 -1.93 -11.01 14.73
C ASP A 29 -0.95 -10.08 14.03
N PHE A 30 -1.34 -8.81 13.83
CA PHE A 30 -0.52 -7.84 13.11
C PHE A 30 -0.76 -6.44 13.65
N ASN A 31 0.29 -5.65 13.79
CA ASN A 31 0.16 -4.23 14.04
C ASN A 31 1.08 -3.41 13.12
N ALA A 32 0.71 -2.14 12.88
CA ALA A 32 1.53 -1.17 12.16
C ALA A 32 1.49 0.18 12.87
N TYR A 33 2.56 0.96 12.72
CA TYR A 33 2.76 2.19 13.46
C TYR A 33 2.89 3.38 12.50
N HIS A 34 2.41 4.54 12.94
CA HIS A 34 2.62 5.79 12.22
C HIS A 34 4.11 6.12 12.08
N GLY A 35 4.51 6.63 10.92
CA GLY A 35 5.89 6.99 10.62
C GLY A 35 6.85 5.81 10.44
N GLN A 36 6.31 4.58 10.29
CA GLN A 36 7.09 3.36 10.16
C GLN A 36 6.83 2.65 8.82
N VAL A 37 7.89 2.12 8.22
CA VAL A 37 7.83 1.19 7.10
C VAL A 37 7.91 -0.23 7.65
N THR A 38 6.80 -0.97 7.60
CA THR A 38 6.73 -2.39 7.93
C THR A 38 6.76 -3.20 6.64
N MET A 39 7.81 -4.01 6.44
CA MET A 39 7.88 -4.96 5.35
C MET A 39 7.35 -6.32 5.77
N VAL A 40 6.46 -6.88 4.96
CA VAL A 40 5.96 -8.25 5.11
C VAL A 40 6.58 -9.09 4.02
N MET A 41 7.44 -10.01 4.39
CA MET A 41 8.23 -10.83 3.50
C MET A 41 7.84 -12.31 3.59
N GLY A 42 8.22 -13.09 2.59
CA GLY A 42 7.96 -14.54 2.55
C GLY A 42 7.72 -15.04 1.13
N PRO A 43 7.65 -16.36 0.94
CA PRO A 43 7.49 -16.97 -0.38
C PRO A 43 6.15 -16.60 -1.04
N SER A 44 6.06 -16.84 -2.35
CA SER A 44 4.78 -16.71 -3.07
C SER A 44 3.75 -17.66 -2.46
N GLY A 45 2.52 -17.19 -2.29
CA GLY A 45 1.44 -17.99 -1.69
C GLY A 45 1.39 -17.97 -0.17
N SER A 46 2.33 -17.32 0.55
CA SER A 46 2.33 -17.29 2.03
C SER A 46 1.21 -16.46 2.68
N GLY A 47 0.35 -15.80 1.89
CA GLY A 47 -0.80 -15.05 2.40
C GLY A 47 -0.61 -13.53 2.49
N LYS A 48 0.52 -12.97 2.09
CA LYS A 48 0.88 -11.54 2.23
C LYS A 48 -0.13 -10.59 1.59
N SER A 49 -0.47 -10.78 0.31
CA SER A 49 -1.47 -9.94 -0.38
C SER A 49 -2.87 -10.09 0.23
N THR A 50 -3.20 -11.27 0.77
CA THR A 50 -4.44 -11.51 1.52
C THR A 50 -4.44 -10.74 2.84
N LEU A 51 -3.31 -10.70 3.55
CA LEU A 51 -3.16 -9.90 4.76
C LEU A 51 -3.37 -8.40 4.46
N ILE A 52 -2.66 -7.83 3.48
CA ILE A 52 -2.87 -6.44 3.05
C ILE A 52 -4.34 -6.17 2.70
N ALA A 53 -4.99 -7.05 1.96
CA ALA A 53 -6.39 -6.90 1.58
C ALA A 53 -7.32 -6.89 2.80
N ALA A 54 -7.04 -7.70 3.83
CA ALA A 54 -7.80 -7.71 5.08
C ALA A 54 -7.56 -6.45 5.91
N LEU A 55 -6.30 -6.03 6.08
CA LEU A 55 -5.92 -4.84 6.85
C LEU A 55 -6.46 -3.54 6.26
N SER A 56 -6.56 -3.48 4.93
CA SER A 56 -6.96 -2.28 4.19
C SER A 56 -8.47 -2.15 3.97
N GLY A 57 -9.28 -3.12 4.40
CA GLY A 57 -10.72 -3.12 4.15
C GLY A 57 -11.11 -3.49 2.72
N LEU A 58 -10.22 -4.07 1.91
CA LEU A 58 -10.53 -4.58 0.57
C LEU A 58 -11.23 -5.94 0.62
N MET A 59 -10.89 -6.77 1.61
CA MET A 59 -11.42 -8.12 1.75
C MET A 59 -11.70 -8.43 3.22
N LYS A 60 -12.93 -8.85 3.51
CA LYS A 60 -13.32 -9.26 4.86
C LYS A 60 -12.65 -10.59 5.22
N PRO A 61 -11.94 -10.69 6.36
CA PRO A 61 -11.47 -11.97 6.90
C PRO A 61 -12.67 -12.85 7.29
N ASP A 62 -12.45 -14.14 7.42
CA ASP A 62 -13.48 -15.06 7.92
C ASP A 62 -13.62 -14.95 9.44
N GLU A 63 -12.49 -14.71 10.14
CA GLU A 63 -12.42 -14.51 11.58
C GLU A 63 -11.40 -13.41 11.94
N GLY A 64 -11.49 -12.91 13.16
CA GLY A 64 -10.61 -11.86 13.67
C GLY A 64 -11.16 -10.46 13.49
N GLU A 65 -10.39 -9.48 13.97
CA GLU A 65 -10.75 -8.06 13.93
C GLU A 65 -9.61 -7.20 13.38
N VAL A 66 -9.95 -6.05 12.80
CA VAL A 66 -9.00 -5.04 12.33
C VAL A 66 -9.43 -3.68 12.84
N ILE A 67 -8.67 -3.14 13.78
CA ILE A 67 -8.81 -1.76 14.24
C ILE A 67 -7.78 -0.91 13.48
N ALA A 68 -8.26 -0.04 12.59
CA ALA A 68 -7.42 0.86 11.82
C ALA A 68 -7.80 2.30 12.16
N LEU A 69 -6.80 3.12 12.54
CA LEU A 69 -6.98 4.50 13.01
C LEU A 69 -8.04 4.62 14.12
N GLY A 70 -8.10 3.62 15.03
CA GLY A 70 -9.07 3.55 16.11
C GLY A 70 -10.46 3.08 15.73
N GLU A 71 -10.69 2.66 14.49
CA GLU A 71 -11.99 2.22 13.98
C GLU A 71 -11.97 0.73 13.62
N ASP A 72 -12.93 -0.07 14.17
CA ASP A 72 -13.10 -1.46 13.75
C ASP A 72 -13.71 -1.51 12.35
N LEU A 73 -12.89 -1.89 11.36
CA LEU A 73 -13.29 -1.86 9.96
C LEU A 73 -14.42 -2.84 9.65
N TRP A 74 -14.37 -4.05 10.22
CA TRP A 74 -15.26 -5.12 9.80
C TRP A 74 -16.61 -5.14 10.53
N LYS A 75 -16.76 -4.29 11.56
CA LYS A 75 -18.07 -3.96 12.16
C LYS A 75 -18.82 -2.87 11.38
N LYS A 76 -18.16 -2.21 10.41
CA LYS A 76 -18.79 -1.17 9.61
C LYS A 76 -19.59 -1.72 8.43
N LYS A 77 -20.58 -0.95 7.96
CA LYS A 77 -21.25 -1.18 6.68
C LYS A 77 -20.28 -0.90 5.52
N LYS A 78 -20.43 -1.63 4.40
CA LYS A 78 -19.55 -1.53 3.22
C LYS A 78 -19.28 -0.09 2.77
N ALA A 79 -20.32 0.75 2.67
CA ALA A 79 -20.17 2.15 2.26
C ALA A 79 -19.28 2.97 3.23
N LYS A 80 -19.22 2.63 4.51
CA LYS A 80 -18.34 3.26 5.49
C LYS A 80 -16.90 2.78 5.35
N ILE A 81 -16.69 1.50 5.01
CA ILE A 81 -15.37 0.96 4.70
C ILE A 81 -14.84 1.58 3.40
N ASP A 82 -15.69 1.72 2.36
CA ASP A 82 -15.32 2.36 1.11
C ASP A 82 -14.91 3.82 1.33
N LYS A 83 -15.65 4.54 2.18
CA LYS A 83 -15.29 5.91 2.57
C LYS A 83 -13.99 5.96 3.37
N PHE A 84 -13.79 5.06 4.34
CA PHE A 84 -12.55 4.96 5.10
C PHE A 84 -11.34 4.76 4.18
N ARG A 85 -11.43 3.84 3.20
CA ARG A 85 -10.37 3.65 2.21
C ARG A 85 -10.10 4.90 1.38
N LEU A 86 -11.16 5.58 0.96
CA LEU A 86 -11.03 6.81 0.19
C LEU A 86 -10.32 7.90 0.99
N ASP A 87 -10.69 8.07 2.24
CA ASP A 87 -10.20 9.16 3.08
C ASP A 87 -8.78 8.89 3.63
N HIS A 88 -8.46 7.63 3.98
CA HIS A 88 -7.27 7.32 4.77
C HIS A 88 -6.25 6.39 4.10
N CYS A 89 -6.63 5.59 3.08
CA CYS A 89 -5.73 4.57 2.53
C CYS A 89 -5.18 4.95 1.16
N GLY A 90 -3.87 4.85 0.96
CA GLY A 90 -3.20 4.82 -0.33
C GLY A 90 -2.89 3.39 -0.76
N PHE A 91 -2.98 3.09 -2.07
CA PHE A 91 -2.69 1.76 -2.60
C PHE A 91 -1.72 1.84 -3.77
N ILE A 92 -0.67 1.01 -3.71
CA ILE A 92 0.30 0.79 -4.76
C ILE A 92 0.26 -0.70 -5.09
N PHE A 93 -0.12 -1.05 -6.32
CA PHE A 93 -0.28 -2.43 -6.78
C PHE A 93 0.88 -2.85 -7.68
N GLN A 94 1.17 -4.13 -7.72
CA GLN A 94 2.17 -4.73 -8.60
C GLN A 94 1.94 -4.40 -10.08
N GLY A 95 0.69 -4.40 -10.55
CA GLY A 95 0.31 -4.14 -11.92
C GLY A 95 0.07 -2.66 -12.27
N PHE A 96 0.54 -1.70 -11.46
CA PHE A 96 0.37 -0.24 -11.59
C PHE A 96 -1.10 0.23 -11.56
N ASN A 97 -2.04 -0.50 -12.12
CA ASN A 97 -3.48 -0.20 -12.23
C ASN A 97 -3.74 1.22 -12.76
N LEU A 98 -3.06 1.58 -13.85
CA LEU A 98 -3.25 2.84 -14.56
C LEU A 98 -4.32 2.68 -15.65
N PHE A 99 -5.14 3.70 -15.83
CA PHE A 99 -6.13 3.77 -16.90
C PHE A 99 -5.43 4.07 -18.23
N PRO A 100 -5.50 3.21 -19.24
CA PRO A 100 -4.74 3.40 -20.49
C PRO A 100 -5.02 4.73 -21.21
N ALA A 101 -6.27 5.24 -21.12
CA ALA A 101 -6.72 6.45 -21.79
C ALA A 101 -6.35 7.74 -21.04
N LEU A 102 -5.86 7.68 -19.80
CA LEU A 102 -5.55 8.86 -18.99
C LEU A 102 -4.04 9.12 -18.99
N ASN A 103 -3.66 10.40 -19.13
CA ASN A 103 -2.26 10.81 -18.93
C ASN A 103 -1.88 10.85 -17.45
N ALA A 104 -0.59 11.02 -17.14
CA ALA A 104 -0.06 10.99 -15.77
C ALA A 104 -0.81 11.95 -14.85
N THR A 105 -1.04 13.20 -15.24
CA THR A 105 -1.80 14.17 -14.44
C THR A 105 -3.23 13.71 -14.19
N GLN A 106 -3.91 13.23 -15.21
CA GLN A 106 -5.30 12.76 -15.12
C GLN A 106 -5.45 11.51 -14.22
N GLN A 107 -4.44 10.61 -14.20
CA GLN A 107 -4.41 9.47 -13.27
C GLN A 107 -4.53 9.94 -11.82
N VAL A 108 -3.80 10.99 -11.45
CA VAL A 108 -3.80 11.54 -10.10
C VAL A 108 -5.04 12.39 -9.83
N GLU A 109 -5.41 13.26 -10.77
CA GLU A 109 -6.65 14.06 -10.67
C GLU A 109 -7.89 13.20 -10.41
N GLN A 110 -7.94 11.99 -10.98
CA GLN A 110 -9.10 11.11 -10.83
C GLN A 110 -9.34 10.73 -9.35
N VAL A 111 -8.28 10.42 -8.60
CA VAL A 111 -8.41 10.11 -7.16
C VAL A 111 -8.81 11.36 -6.37
N LEU A 112 -8.21 12.50 -6.67
CA LEU A 112 -8.51 13.77 -6.01
C LEU A 112 -9.98 14.19 -6.24
N LYS A 113 -10.55 13.91 -7.41
CA LYS A 113 -11.98 14.14 -7.70
C LYS A 113 -12.88 13.29 -6.80
N PHE A 114 -12.54 12.01 -6.56
CA PHE A 114 -13.27 11.19 -5.60
C PHE A 114 -13.17 11.74 -4.17
N CYS A 115 -12.03 12.34 -3.81
CA CYS A 115 -11.86 13.07 -2.55
C CYS A 115 -12.53 14.45 -2.54
N LYS A 116 -13.34 14.79 -3.56
CA LYS A 116 -14.07 16.07 -3.70
C LYS A 116 -13.17 17.30 -3.90
N VAL A 117 -11.88 17.12 -4.21
CA VAL A 117 -11.01 18.21 -4.65
C VAL A 117 -11.38 18.60 -6.08
N LYS A 118 -11.64 19.87 -6.34
CA LYS A 118 -12.24 20.33 -7.60
C LYS A 118 -11.27 21.12 -8.48
N GLY A 119 -11.48 20.99 -9.78
CA GLY A 119 -10.98 21.86 -10.84
C GLY A 119 -9.48 22.18 -10.74
N PRO A 120 -9.12 23.45 -10.71
CA PRO A 120 -7.71 23.88 -10.71
C PRO A 120 -6.90 23.35 -9.54
N GLU A 121 -7.50 23.22 -8.36
CA GLU A 121 -6.82 22.67 -7.17
C GLU A 121 -6.43 21.20 -7.37
N ALA A 122 -7.32 20.36 -7.91
CA ALA A 122 -7.02 18.95 -8.19
C ALA A 122 -5.84 18.83 -9.17
N ARG A 123 -5.82 19.68 -10.20
CA ARG A 123 -4.73 19.72 -11.16
C ARG A 123 -3.41 20.17 -10.53
N GLN A 124 -3.42 21.19 -9.71
CA GLN A 124 -2.22 21.69 -9.02
C GLN A 124 -1.65 20.63 -8.08
N ARG A 125 -2.48 19.98 -7.27
CA ARG A 125 -2.07 18.87 -6.39
C ARG A 125 -1.55 17.67 -7.18
N ALA A 126 -2.16 17.35 -8.32
CA ALA A 126 -1.71 16.27 -9.19
C ALA A 126 -0.31 16.54 -9.76
N ILE A 127 -0.07 17.78 -10.23
CA ILE A 127 1.24 18.19 -10.74
C ILE A 127 2.27 18.14 -9.61
N ALA A 128 1.96 18.67 -8.42
CA ALA A 128 2.86 18.63 -7.26
C ALA A 128 3.24 17.20 -6.89
N ALA A 129 2.28 16.29 -6.79
CA ALA A 129 2.54 14.87 -6.48
C ALA A 129 3.40 14.19 -7.56
N LEU A 130 3.23 14.52 -8.84
CA LEU A 130 4.05 13.99 -9.92
C LEU A 130 5.47 14.58 -9.90
N THR A 131 5.63 15.85 -9.58
CA THR A 131 6.94 16.50 -9.39
C THR A 131 7.69 15.87 -8.23
N GLU A 132 7.01 15.57 -7.12
CA GLU A 132 7.60 14.92 -5.94
C GLU A 132 8.22 13.55 -6.26
N VAL A 133 7.65 12.83 -7.23
CA VAL A 133 8.19 11.55 -7.71
C VAL A 133 9.11 11.68 -8.94
N GLY A 134 9.51 12.91 -9.33
CA GLY A 134 10.43 13.19 -10.43
C GLY A 134 9.82 12.98 -11.82
N LEU A 135 8.54 13.29 -11.99
CA LEU A 135 7.80 13.13 -13.26
C LEU A 135 7.25 14.44 -13.85
N GLU A 136 7.83 15.59 -13.48
CA GLU A 136 7.44 16.91 -13.99
C GLU A 136 7.54 17.01 -15.52
N HIS A 137 8.43 16.24 -16.14
CA HIS A 137 8.63 16.19 -17.59
C HIS A 137 7.71 15.18 -18.30
N ARG A 138 6.87 14.42 -17.56
CA ARG A 138 5.98 13.35 -18.06
C ARG A 138 4.49 13.61 -17.84
N LEU A 139 4.10 14.78 -17.40
CA LEU A 139 2.73 15.12 -16.99
C LEU A 139 1.64 14.78 -18.00
N ARG A 140 1.92 14.91 -19.30
CA ARG A 140 0.98 14.68 -20.40
C ARG A 140 1.08 13.29 -21.03
N GLN A 141 2.02 12.45 -20.59
CA GLN A 141 2.24 11.13 -21.18
C GLN A 141 1.18 10.14 -20.69
N THR A 142 0.68 9.30 -21.60
CA THR A 142 -0.18 8.15 -21.26
C THR A 142 0.68 6.95 -20.85
N PRO A 143 0.12 5.92 -20.20
CA PRO A 143 0.89 4.74 -19.79
C PRO A 143 1.65 4.06 -20.92
N ALA A 144 1.16 4.11 -22.16
CA ALA A 144 1.84 3.52 -23.31
C ALA A 144 3.22 4.18 -23.59
N ALA A 145 3.39 5.46 -23.24
CA ALA A 145 4.62 6.22 -23.46
C ALA A 145 5.52 6.30 -22.23
N LEU A 146 5.19 5.55 -21.16
CA LEU A 146 5.95 5.52 -19.90
C LEU A 146 6.70 4.19 -19.73
N SER A 147 7.91 4.25 -19.20
CA SER A 147 8.65 3.06 -18.74
C SER A 147 7.97 2.40 -17.55
N GLY A 148 8.35 1.17 -17.20
CA GLY A 148 7.84 0.48 -16.01
C GLY A 148 8.03 1.29 -14.72
N GLY A 149 9.24 1.84 -14.51
CA GLY A 149 9.55 2.69 -13.37
C GLY A 149 8.76 4.01 -13.34
N GLU A 150 8.53 4.64 -14.50
CA GLU A 150 7.70 5.83 -14.61
C GLU A 150 6.23 5.51 -14.29
N LYS A 151 5.68 4.40 -14.79
CA LYS A 151 4.32 3.92 -14.46
C LYS A 151 4.16 3.72 -12.96
N GLN A 152 5.14 3.10 -12.32
CA GLN A 152 5.11 2.87 -10.88
C GLN A 152 5.13 4.19 -10.10
N ARG A 153 5.99 5.13 -10.51
CA ARG A 153 6.01 6.47 -9.89
C ARG A 153 4.68 7.23 -10.08
N VAL A 154 4.01 7.09 -11.23
CA VAL A 154 2.64 7.64 -11.40
C VAL A 154 1.66 6.99 -10.41
N ALA A 155 1.73 5.66 -10.22
CA ALA A 155 0.89 4.96 -9.25
C ALA A 155 1.16 5.41 -7.81
N ILE A 156 2.43 5.68 -7.46
CA ILE A 156 2.83 6.22 -6.16
C ILE A 156 2.32 7.65 -5.98
N ALA A 157 2.53 8.54 -6.97
CA ALA A 157 2.01 9.90 -6.93
C ALA A 157 0.47 9.91 -6.73
N ARG A 158 -0.24 9.02 -7.43
CA ARG A 158 -1.67 8.82 -7.26
C ARG A 158 -2.03 8.41 -5.83
N ALA A 159 -1.29 7.48 -5.23
CA ALA A 159 -1.54 7.02 -3.87
C ALA A 159 -1.26 8.11 -2.83
N LEU A 160 -0.17 8.88 -3.00
CA LEU A 160 0.28 9.91 -2.06
C LEU A 160 -0.49 11.24 -2.18
N SER A 161 -1.08 11.55 -3.34
CA SER A 161 -1.72 12.86 -3.65
C SER A 161 -2.79 13.31 -2.66
N LYS A 162 -3.35 12.39 -1.90
CA LYS A 162 -4.38 12.64 -0.87
C LYS A 162 -3.86 12.58 0.56
N ASN A 163 -2.53 12.52 0.76
CA ASN A 163 -1.87 12.42 2.07
C ASN A 163 -2.45 11.28 2.92
N PRO A 164 -2.35 10.01 2.48
CA PRO A 164 -2.94 8.89 3.21
C PRO A 164 -2.23 8.66 4.54
N GLN A 165 -3.00 8.30 5.58
CA GLN A 165 -2.46 7.89 6.87
C GLN A 165 -1.97 6.43 6.86
N LEU A 166 -2.54 5.61 5.97
CA LEU A 166 -2.18 4.21 5.75
C LEU A 166 -1.78 4.02 4.28
N LEU A 167 -0.59 3.53 4.03
CA LEU A 167 -0.09 3.26 2.68
C LEU A 167 0.20 1.77 2.52
N PHE A 168 -0.51 1.12 1.63
CA PHE A 168 -0.37 -0.30 1.31
C PHE A 168 0.32 -0.46 -0.04
N ALA A 169 1.42 -1.21 -0.06
CA ALA A 169 2.18 -1.50 -1.27
C ALA A 169 2.33 -3.01 -1.45
N ASP A 170 1.76 -3.54 -2.51
CA ASP A 170 1.83 -4.98 -2.87
C ASP A 170 2.81 -5.15 -4.01
N GLU A 171 3.99 -5.73 -3.72
CA GLU A 171 5.11 -5.97 -4.66
C GLU A 171 5.48 -4.73 -5.50
N PRO A 172 5.74 -3.56 -4.87
CA PRO A 172 5.86 -2.30 -5.60
C PRO A 172 7.08 -2.21 -6.53
N THR A 173 8.02 -3.15 -6.43
CA THR A 173 9.28 -3.16 -7.20
C THR A 173 9.44 -4.37 -8.11
N SER A 174 8.51 -5.33 -8.10
CA SER A 174 8.64 -6.62 -8.79
C SER A 174 8.81 -6.52 -10.32
N ALA A 175 8.29 -5.47 -10.94
CA ALA A 175 8.38 -5.22 -12.39
C ALA A 175 9.45 -4.17 -12.74
N LEU A 176 10.39 -3.85 -11.81
CA LEU A 176 11.35 -2.77 -11.97
C LEU A 176 12.79 -3.27 -11.95
N ASP A 177 13.65 -2.57 -12.67
CA ASP A 177 15.09 -2.68 -12.50
C ASP A 177 15.54 -2.18 -11.10
N SER A 178 16.77 -2.52 -10.72
CA SER A 178 17.33 -2.18 -9.39
C SER A 178 17.31 -0.69 -9.08
N VAL A 179 17.62 0.16 -10.06
CA VAL A 179 17.69 1.62 -9.86
C VAL A 179 16.28 2.18 -9.63
N SER A 180 15.34 1.81 -10.48
CA SER A 180 13.93 2.20 -10.34
C SER A 180 13.31 1.68 -9.04
N GLY A 181 13.67 0.45 -8.63
CA GLY A 181 13.22 -0.13 -7.37
C GLY A 181 13.68 0.67 -6.15
N GLN A 182 14.95 1.08 -6.11
CA GLN A 182 15.48 1.92 -5.03
C GLN A 182 14.76 3.28 -4.94
N VAL A 183 14.45 3.90 -6.08
CA VAL A 183 13.68 5.16 -6.10
C VAL A 183 12.31 4.96 -5.46
N VAL A 184 11.61 3.88 -5.81
CA VAL A 184 10.30 3.55 -5.26
C VAL A 184 10.35 3.39 -3.73
N ILE A 185 11.32 2.63 -3.23
CA ILE A 185 11.44 2.40 -1.78
C ILE A 185 11.75 3.69 -1.02
N LYS A 186 12.63 4.55 -1.57
CA LYS A 186 12.89 5.88 -0.97
C LYS A 186 11.63 6.72 -0.89
N LEU A 187 10.75 6.66 -1.89
CA LEU A 187 9.46 7.35 -1.86
C LEU A 187 8.53 6.80 -0.76
N LEU A 188 8.49 5.47 -0.57
CA LEU A 188 7.73 4.85 0.52
C LEU A 188 8.29 5.26 1.90
N HIS A 189 9.61 5.26 2.04
CA HIS A 189 10.28 5.69 3.28
C HIS A 189 9.98 7.16 3.58
N ARG A 190 10.04 8.05 2.57
CA ARG A 190 9.65 9.46 2.72
C ARG A 190 8.19 9.60 3.15
N ALA A 191 7.27 8.83 2.57
CA ALA A 191 5.86 8.84 2.97
C ALA A 191 5.69 8.52 4.46
N ALA A 192 6.48 7.59 5.01
CA ALA A 192 6.49 7.30 6.43
C ALA A 192 7.11 8.45 7.24
N LYS A 193 8.34 8.86 6.91
CA LYS A 193 9.12 9.77 7.77
C LYS A 193 8.67 11.23 7.70
N GLU A 194 8.32 11.72 6.50
CA GLU A 194 7.96 13.13 6.29
C GLU A 194 6.45 13.38 6.43
N HIS A 195 5.61 12.39 6.04
CA HIS A 195 4.15 12.53 6.09
C HIS A 195 3.49 11.74 7.24
N GLY A 196 4.27 10.99 8.02
CA GLY A 196 3.77 10.23 9.17
C GLY A 196 2.88 9.04 8.81
N ALA A 197 2.85 8.60 7.55
CA ALA A 197 2.05 7.47 7.14
C ALA A 197 2.55 6.17 7.77
N ALA A 198 1.63 5.26 8.12
CA ALA A 198 1.98 3.86 8.37
C ALA A 198 2.09 3.16 7.01
N VAL A 199 3.28 2.71 6.65
CA VAL A 199 3.55 2.05 5.37
C VAL A 199 3.65 0.55 5.58
N ILE A 200 2.79 -0.22 4.91
CA ILE A 200 2.81 -1.68 4.89
C ILE A 200 3.19 -2.11 3.48
N CYS A 201 4.39 -2.66 3.32
CA CYS A 201 4.94 -3.08 2.04
C CYS A 201 5.11 -4.59 2.01
N VAL A 202 4.42 -5.27 1.11
CA VAL A 202 4.63 -6.69 0.83
C VAL A 202 5.65 -6.85 -0.27
N THR A 203 6.65 -7.67 -0.04
CA THR A 203 7.68 -7.95 -1.04
C THR A 203 8.35 -9.30 -0.75
N HIS A 204 8.97 -9.88 -1.77
CA HIS A 204 9.89 -11.02 -1.64
C HIS A 204 11.35 -10.61 -1.98
N ASP A 205 11.61 -9.32 -2.20
CA ASP A 205 12.94 -8.80 -2.57
C ASP A 205 13.76 -8.45 -1.32
N PRO A 206 14.78 -9.24 -0.95
CA PRO A 206 15.59 -9.00 0.25
C PRO A 206 16.42 -7.72 0.17
N ARG A 207 16.64 -7.18 -1.04
CA ARG A 207 17.41 -5.93 -1.22
C ARG A 207 16.71 -4.73 -0.57
N LEU A 208 15.41 -4.85 -0.29
CA LEU A 208 14.60 -3.78 0.27
C LEU A 208 14.59 -3.76 1.80
N GLU A 209 15.09 -4.81 2.46
CA GLU A 209 15.13 -4.93 3.93
C GLU A 209 15.85 -3.75 4.60
N ALA A 210 16.91 -3.26 3.96
CA ALA A 210 17.70 -2.14 4.49
C ALA A 210 16.92 -0.81 4.65
N TYR A 211 15.76 -0.71 4.03
CA TYR A 211 14.89 0.48 4.07
C TYR A 211 13.68 0.30 5.00
N ALA A 212 13.55 -0.86 5.63
CA ALA A 212 12.48 -1.14 6.58
C ALA A 212 12.83 -0.67 7.98
N ASP A 213 11.84 -0.20 8.74
CA ASP A 213 11.93 -0.05 10.20
C ASP A 213 11.60 -1.37 10.90
N ARG A 214 10.81 -2.23 10.25
CA ARG A 214 10.36 -3.51 10.78
C ARG A 214 10.14 -4.51 9.67
N ILE A 215 10.55 -5.75 9.92
CA ILE A 215 10.40 -6.87 8.99
C ILE A 215 9.60 -7.97 9.67
N ILE A 216 8.57 -8.44 8.96
CA ILE A 216 7.72 -9.55 9.36
C ILE A 216 7.86 -10.64 8.30
N HIS A 217 8.23 -11.86 8.71
CA HIS A 217 8.29 -13.01 7.82
C HIS A 217 7.02 -13.85 7.93
N MET A 218 6.36 -14.06 6.78
CA MET A 218 5.17 -14.90 6.68
C MET A 218 5.43 -16.16 5.86
N GLU A 219 4.95 -17.29 6.37
CA GLU A 219 4.92 -18.58 5.66
C GLU A 219 3.65 -19.33 6.04
N ASP A 220 3.03 -20.01 5.07
CA ASP A 220 1.81 -20.82 5.24
C ASP A 220 0.70 -20.13 6.04
N GLY A 221 0.49 -18.84 5.78
CA GLY A 221 -0.55 -18.04 6.41
C GLY A 221 -0.29 -17.65 7.86
N LYS A 222 0.94 -17.77 8.36
CA LYS A 222 1.36 -17.41 9.71
C LYS A 222 2.53 -16.44 9.70
N ILE A 223 2.65 -15.65 10.76
CA ILE A 223 3.85 -14.88 11.05
C ILE A 223 4.81 -15.79 11.79
N LEU A 224 6.02 -15.97 11.25
CA LEU A 224 7.08 -16.77 11.84
C LEU A 224 8.11 -15.93 12.58
N ASP A 225 8.37 -14.72 12.10
CA ASP A 225 9.35 -13.79 12.67
C ASP A 225 8.86 -12.35 12.55
N ASP A 226 9.22 -11.54 13.54
CA ASP A 226 8.83 -10.13 13.64
C ASP A 226 9.94 -9.35 14.37
N ARG A 227 10.69 -8.55 13.61
CA ARG A 227 11.87 -7.86 14.12
C ARG A 227 11.91 -6.39 13.75
N GLN A 228 12.32 -5.55 14.69
CA GLN A 228 12.65 -4.15 14.44
C GLN A 228 14.03 -4.06 13.80
N ILE A 229 14.15 -3.17 12.84
CA ILE A 229 15.40 -2.90 12.10
C ILE A 229 15.75 -1.43 12.28
N THR A 230 17.04 -1.13 12.35
CA THR A 230 17.52 0.25 12.21
C THR A 230 17.76 0.49 10.73
N PRO A 231 16.91 1.31 10.04
CA PRO A 231 17.06 1.53 8.62
C PRO A 231 18.40 2.20 8.29
N LEU A 232 18.92 1.92 7.12
CA LEU A 232 20.00 2.72 6.55
C LEU A 232 19.45 4.12 6.24
N THR A 233 20.04 5.14 6.81
CA THR A 233 19.70 6.57 6.60
C THR A 233 20.13 7.06 5.22
#